data_b44284eceab742d96189ddc4df66af89
#
_entry.id   b44284eceab742d96189ddc4df66af89
#
_cell.length_a   1.000
_cell.length_b   1.000
_cell.length_c   1.000
_cell.angle_alpha   90.00
_cell.angle_beta   90.00
_cell.angle_gamma   90.00
#
_symmetry.space_group_name_H-M   'P 1'
#
loop_
_entity.id
_entity.type
_entity.pdbx_description
1 polymer ?
#
loop_
_entity_poly.entity_id
_entity_poly.type
_entity_poly.pdbx_seq_one_letter_code
_entity_poly.pdbx_strand_id
1 'polypeptide(L)'
;MKKNIHIIGSGFSALSASCYLAKQGYNVTILEKNDTLGGRARQYKKEGFTFDIGPSWYWMPDVFERFFADFGKKPSDYYTLDKLHPGYEVYFGENSSLKISSHLEEIYNLFEKEEKGSAKHLKSFIDSAKSNYETAIKDLVYKPGVSPLELINTTTISRVSQFFSTIRKQVRK
;
A
#
# COMPACT_ATOMS: atom_id res chain seq x y z
N MET A 1 22.55 24.27 -20.67
CA MET A 1 21.25 24.81 -20.22
C MET A 1 20.48 23.68 -19.54
N LYS A 2 19.90 23.93 -18.35
CA LYS A 2 19.01 22.95 -17.69
C LYS A 2 17.71 22.82 -18.51
N LYS A 3 17.27 21.59 -18.77
CA LYS A 3 16.01 21.36 -19.46
C LYS A 3 14.84 21.60 -18.52
N ASN A 4 13.77 22.22 -19.02
CA ASN A 4 12.53 22.43 -18.29
C ASN A 4 11.57 21.27 -18.54
N ILE A 5 10.96 20.77 -17.47
CA ILE A 5 9.98 19.67 -17.51
C ILE A 5 8.70 20.16 -16.83
N HIS A 6 7.58 19.99 -17.50
CA HIS A 6 6.26 20.28 -16.96
C HIS A 6 5.52 18.98 -16.70
N ILE A 7 5.01 18.82 -15.47
CA ILE A 7 4.24 17.64 -15.04
C ILE A 7 2.81 18.11 -14.78
N ILE A 8 1.83 17.46 -15.40
CA ILE A 8 0.42 17.76 -15.24
C ILE A 8 -0.17 16.85 -14.17
N GLY A 9 -0.68 17.45 -13.09
CA GLY A 9 -1.21 16.79 -11.91
C GLY A 9 -0.19 16.62 -10.79
N SER A 10 -0.67 16.46 -9.55
CA SER A 10 0.15 16.35 -8.34
C SER A 10 -0.19 15.11 -7.51
N GLY A 11 -0.56 14.01 -8.16
CA GLY A 11 -0.69 12.70 -7.49
C GLY A 11 0.68 12.12 -7.10
N PHE A 12 0.72 11.03 -6.35
CA PHE A 12 1.97 10.41 -5.87
C PHE A 12 2.99 10.14 -6.98
N SER A 13 2.54 9.63 -8.13
CA SER A 13 3.44 9.37 -9.27
C SER A 13 4.11 10.65 -9.78
N ALA A 14 3.33 11.73 -9.91
CA ALA A 14 3.83 13.02 -10.37
C ALA A 14 4.79 13.65 -9.36
N LEU A 15 4.45 13.62 -8.08
CA LEU A 15 5.29 14.13 -6.99
C LEU A 15 6.61 13.35 -6.91
N SER A 16 6.55 12.02 -6.96
CA SER A 16 7.74 11.17 -6.97
C SER A 16 8.61 11.44 -8.18
N ALA A 17 8.04 11.44 -9.40
CA ALA A 17 8.78 11.73 -10.62
C ALA A 17 9.45 13.09 -10.58
N SER A 18 8.75 14.12 -10.06
CA SER A 18 9.31 15.47 -9.93
C SER A 18 10.55 15.52 -9.03
N CYS A 19 10.53 14.78 -7.92
CA CYS A 19 11.69 14.68 -7.02
C CYS A 19 12.91 14.05 -7.71
N TYR A 20 12.72 12.91 -8.40
CA TYR A 20 13.81 12.24 -9.11
C TYR A 20 14.36 13.10 -10.27
N LEU A 21 13.50 13.75 -11.03
CA LEU A 21 13.90 14.64 -12.12
C LEU A 21 14.65 15.87 -11.59
N ALA A 22 14.18 16.48 -10.50
CA ALA A 22 14.87 17.58 -9.86
C ALA A 22 16.26 17.16 -9.31
N LYS A 23 16.35 15.95 -8.73
CA LYS A 23 17.63 15.39 -8.28
C LYS A 23 18.62 15.21 -9.44
N GLN A 24 18.14 14.92 -10.64
CA GLN A 24 18.94 14.84 -11.86
C GLN A 24 19.29 16.22 -12.45
N GLY A 25 18.85 17.29 -11.83
CA GLY A 25 19.20 18.67 -12.22
C GLY A 25 18.25 19.33 -13.22
N TYR A 26 17.11 18.73 -13.53
CA TYR A 26 16.08 19.36 -14.36
C TYR A 26 15.34 20.47 -13.58
N ASN A 27 14.85 21.48 -14.30
CA ASN A 27 13.88 22.43 -13.76
C ASN A 27 12.49 21.82 -13.92
N VAL A 28 11.85 21.49 -12.79
CA VAL A 28 10.54 20.79 -12.81
C VAL A 28 9.46 21.76 -12.32
N THR A 29 8.38 21.85 -13.11
CA THR A 29 7.17 22.59 -12.76
C THR A 29 6.00 21.61 -12.73
N ILE A 30 5.25 21.59 -11.62
CA ILE A 30 4.03 20.81 -11.49
C ILE A 30 2.83 21.74 -11.67
N LEU A 31 1.91 21.35 -12.55
CA LEU A 31 0.66 22.05 -12.81
C LEU A 31 -0.49 21.23 -12.24
N GLU A 32 -1.13 21.73 -11.18
CA GLU A 32 -2.29 21.10 -10.52
C GLU A 32 -3.55 21.94 -10.73
N LYS A 33 -4.65 21.30 -11.07
CA LYS A 33 -5.95 21.98 -11.29
C LYS A 33 -6.72 22.28 -10.01
N ASN A 34 -6.42 21.58 -8.92
CA ASN A 34 -7.08 21.75 -7.64
C ASN A 34 -6.22 22.60 -6.70
N ASP A 35 -6.85 23.18 -5.68
CA ASP A 35 -6.19 23.99 -4.67
C ASP A 35 -5.30 23.17 -3.71
N THR A 36 -5.43 21.86 -3.72
CA THR A 36 -4.68 20.92 -2.86
C THR A 36 -3.93 19.88 -3.67
N LEU A 37 -2.71 19.55 -3.23
CA LEU A 37 -1.89 18.50 -3.83
C LEU A 37 -2.31 17.11 -3.35
N GLY A 38 -1.75 16.06 -3.97
CA GLY A 38 -1.90 14.68 -3.53
C GLY A 38 -2.85 13.82 -4.38
N GLY A 39 -3.62 14.43 -5.30
CA GLY A 39 -4.51 13.69 -6.19
C GLY A 39 -5.59 12.92 -5.42
N ARG A 40 -5.61 11.58 -5.53
CA ARG A 40 -6.55 10.71 -4.81
C ARG A 40 -6.21 10.49 -3.33
N ALA A 41 -5.07 10.93 -2.87
CA ALA A 41 -4.64 10.84 -1.47
C ALA A 41 -4.49 12.24 -0.85
N ARG A 42 -5.37 13.17 -1.23
CA ARG A 42 -5.40 14.53 -0.68
C ARG A 42 -6.25 14.59 0.58
N GLN A 43 -6.06 15.64 1.36
CA GLN A 43 -6.91 15.99 2.49
C GLN A 43 -8.11 16.83 2.06
N TYR A 44 -9.24 16.62 2.72
CA TYR A 44 -10.42 17.46 2.66
C TYR A 44 -10.66 18.11 4.02
N LYS A 45 -10.77 19.45 4.04
CA LYS A 45 -11.01 20.20 5.26
C LYS A 45 -12.33 20.96 5.15
N LYS A 46 -13.19 20.75 6.12
CA LYS A 46 -14.47 21.46 6.20
C LYS A 46 -14.88 21.65 7.65
N GLU A 47 -15.31 22.88 8.01
CA GLU A 47 -15.87 23.22 9.33
C GLU A 47 -15.00 22.78 10.52
N GLY A 48 -13.67 22.89 10.39
CA GLY A 48 -12.71 22.47 11.41
C GLY A 48 -12.34 20.98 11.41
N PHE A 49 -13.00 20.16 10.61
CA PHE A 49 -12.68 18.74 10.43
C PHE A 49 -11.70 18.54 9.30
N THR A 50 -10.83 17.55 9.47
CA THR A 50 -9.88 17.09 8.43
C THR A 50 -10.13 15.63 8.11
N PHE A 51 -10.32 15.33 6.83
CA PHE A 51 -10.53 13.98 6.32
C PHE A 51 -9.45 13.64 5.31
N ASP A 52 -8.89 12.45 5.40
CA ASP A 52 -8.06 11.88 4.34
C ASP A 52 -8.97 11.28 3.27
N ILE A 53 -8.85 11.77 2.04
CA ILE A 53 -9.61 11.27 0.90
C ILE A 53 -8.81 10.17 0.23
N GLY A 54 -9.41 8.99 0.10
CA GLY A 54 -8.78 7.83 -0.55
C GLY A 54 -8.29 6.81 0.45
N PRO A 55 -7.01 6.39 0.41
CA PRO A 55 -6.49 5.38 1.34
C PRO A 55 -6.56 5.87 2.78
N SER A 56 -7.28 5.13 3.63
CA SER A 56 -7.40 5.42 5.07
C SER A 56 -6.27 4.79 5.88
N TRP A 57 -5.51 3.88 5.28
CA TRP A 57 -4.40 3.16 5.90
C TRP A 57 -3.09 3.48 5.22
N TYR A 58 -2.01 3.52 6.00
CA TYR A 58 -0.67 3.69 5.49
C TYR A 58 -0.14 2.36 4.92
N TRP A 59 -0.33 2.19 3.63
CA TRP A 59 0.06 0.98 2.89
C TRP A 59 1.54 1.05 2.48
N MET A 60 2.21 -0.11 2.49
CA MET A 60 3.53 -0.31 1.90
C MET A 60 4.59 0.67 2.48
N PRO A 61 4.80 0.70 3.80
CA PRO A 61 5.75 1.61 4.45
C PRO A 61 7.16 1.51 3.88
N ASP A 62 7.61 0.31 3.50
CA ASP A 62 8.89 0.03 2.87
C ASP A 62 9.11 0.78 1.55
N VAL A 63 8.05 1.04 0.79
CA VAL A 63 8.12 1.83 -0.46
C VAL A 63 8.40 3.30 -0.15
N PHE A 64 7.76 3.85 0.88
CA PHE A 64 8.04 5.22 1.33
C PHE A 64 9.45 5.32 1.93
N GLU A 65 9.84 4.38 2.78
CA GLU A 65 11.19 4.34 3.35
C GLU A 65 12.26 4.37 2.26
N ARG A 66 12.10 3.55 1.23
CA ARG A 66 13.02 3.52 0.09
C ARG A 66 13.03 4.84 -0.68
N PHE A 67 11.84 5.41 -0.97
CA PHE A 67 11.75 6.70 -1.64
C PHE A 67 12.51 7.79 -0.88
N PHE A 68 12.28 7.93 0.42
CA PHE A 68 12.98 8.92 1.23
C PHE A 68 14.48 8.64 1.34
N ALA A 69 14.88 7.36 1.45
CA ALA A 69 16.29 6.96 1.49
C ALA A 69 17.06 7.33 0.22
N ASP A 70 16.41 7.27 -0.95
CA ASP A 70 17.00 7.73 -2.22
C ASP A 70 17.40 9.22 -2.21
N PHE A 71 16.79 10.00 -1.31
CA PHE A 71 17.11 11.42 -1.08
C PHE A 71 17.91 11.68 0.21
N GLY A 72 18.42 10.61 0.86
CA GLY A 72 19.15 10.71 2.13
C GLY A 72 18.28 11.18 3.31
N LYS A 73 16.99 10.86 3.26
CA LYS A 73 15.95 11.24 4.23
C LYS A 73 15.26 10.00 4.80
N LYS A 74 14.43 10.21 5.82
CA LYS A 74 13.52 9.20 6.41
C LYS A 74 12.09 9.76 6.41
N PRO A 75 11.05 8.90 6.35
CA PRO A 75 9.67 9.33 6.55
C PRO A 75 9.48 10.12 7.86
N SER A 76 10.14 9.71 8.94
CA SER A 76 10.08 10.37 10.25
C SER A 76 10.65 11.80 10.30
N ASP A 77 11.37 12.23 9.26
CA ASP A 77 11.82 13.62 9.14
C ASP A 77 10.67 14.57 8.73
N TYR A 78 9.54 14.01 8.28
CA TYR A 78 8.40 14.74 7.70
C TYR A 78 7.09 14.52 8.41
N TYR A 79 6.86 13.31 8.97
CA TYR A 79 5.61 12.96 9.66
C TYR A 79 5.84 11.83 10.67
N THR A 80 4.95 11.75 11.66
CA THR A 80 4.91 10.69 12.66
C THR A 80 3.84 9.68 12.27
N LEU A 81 4.15 8.38 12.43
CA LEU A 81 3.21 7.30 12.25
C LEU A 81 2.92 6.66 13.60
N ASP A 82 1.66 6.68 14.00
CA ASP A 82 1.18 6.01 15.20
C ASP A 82 0.46 4.71 14.82
N LYS A 83 0.94 3.59 15.34
CA LYS A 83 0.29 2.30 15.13
C LYS A 83 -0.92 2.20 16.05
N LEU A 84 -2.10 2.19 15.47
CA LEU A 84 -3.34 2.06 16.22
C LEU A 84 -3.49 0.68 16.85
N HIS A 85 -4.03 0.65 18.08
CA HIS A 85 -4.42 -0.57 18.79
C HIS A 85 -5.74 -0.33 19.53
N PRO A 86 -6.82 -1.09 19.26
CA PRO A 86 -6.95 -2.05 18.16
C PRO A 86 -6.79 -1.36 16.78
N GLY A 87 -6.40 -2.14 15.77
CA GLY A 87 -6.20 -1.63 14.41
C GLY A 87 -7.48 -1.13 13.78
N TYR A 88 -8.59 -1.86 13.98
CA TYR A 88 -9.94 -1.49 13.57
C TYR A 88 -10.98 -2.37 14.26
N GLU A 89 -12.25 -2.01 14.13
CA GLU A 89 -13.38 -2.77 14.63
C GLU A 89 -14.38 -3.03 13.50
N VAL A 90 -14.84 -4.27 13.39
CA VAL A 90 -15.83 -4.70 12.41
C VAL A 90 -17.17 -4.85 13.11
N TYR A 91 -18.19 -4.19 12.62
CA TYR A 91 -19.55 -4.26 13.16
C TYR A 91 -20.42 -5.18 12.29
N PHE A 92 -21.07 -6.15 12.92
CA PHE A 92 -21.98 -7.11 12.29
C PHE A 92 -23.44 -6.79 12.67
N GLY A 93 -23.86 -5.54 12.55
CA GLY A 93 -25.14 -5.03 13.00
C GLY A 93 -25.03 -4.25 14.32
N GLU A 94 -26.18 -4.04 14.99
CA GLU A 94 -26.23 -3.14 16.15
C GLU A 94 -25.58 -3.71 17.43
N ASN A 95 -25.57 -5.04 17.58
CA ASN A 95 -25.19 -5.68 18.85
C ASN A 95 -23.98 -6.62 18.74
N SER A 96 -23.29 -6.64 17.61
CA SER A 96 -22.15 -7.53 17.39
C SER A 96 -21.02 -6.80 16.72
N SER A 97 -19.84 -6.85 17.34
CA SER A 97 -18.60 -6.29 16.76
C SER A 97 -17.40 -7.16 17.08
N LEU A 98 -16.38 -7.02 16.27
CA LEU A 98 -15.11 -7.71 16.41
C LEU A 98 -13.97 -6.71 16.35
N LYS A 99 -13.23 -6.56 17.43
CA LYS A 99 -12.03 -5.72 17.49
C LYS A 99 -10.84 -6.50 16.97
N ILE A 100 -10.23 -5.97 15.92
CA ILE A 100 -9.04 -6.58 15.30
C ILE A 100 -7.79 -5.92 15.89
N SER A 101 -7.00 -6.73 16.56
CA SER A 101 -5.74 -6.30 17.16
C SER A 101 -4.72 -5.85 16.12
N SER A 102 -3.74 -5.05 16.55
CA SER A 102 -2.54 -4.74 15.76
C SER A 102 -1.46 -5.83 15.85
N HIS A 103 -1.66 -6.89 16.64
CA HIS A 103 -0.72 -7.99 16.86
C HIS A 103 -1.24 -9.29 16.25
N LEU A 104 -0.45 -9.93 15.39
CA LEU A 104 -0.87 -11.12 14.65
C LEU A 104 -1.27 -12.29 15.56
N GLU A 105 -0.54 -12.52 16.64
CA GLU A 105 -0.86 -13.62 17.58
C GLU A 105 -2.23 -13.44 18.24
N GLU A 106 -2.58 -12.21 18.58
CA GLU A 106 -3.90 -11.91 19.14
C GLU A 106 -5.00 -12.10 18.08
N ILE A 107 -4.72 -11.79 16.82
CA ILE A 107 -5.65 -12.05 15.72
C ILE A 107 -5.83 -13.56 15.52
N TYR A 108 -4.77 -14.36 15.55
CA TYR A 108 -4.88 -15.82 15.44
C TYR A 108 -5.71 -16.41 16.59
N ASN A 109 -5.47 -15.96 17.83
CA ASN A 109 -6.23 -16.38 18.99
C ASN A 109 -7.70 -15.98 18.91
N LEU A 110 -7.98 -14.78 18.41
CA LEU A 110 -9.33 -14.30 18.18
C LEU A 110 -10.08 -15.17 17.20
N PHE A 111 -9.49 -15.46 16.04
CA PHE A 111 -10.09 -16.31 15.02
C PHE A 111 -10.28 -17.75 15.52
N GLU A 112 -9.31 -18.31 16.22
CA GLU A 112 -9.42 -19.66 16.80
C GLU A 112 -10.56 -19.76 17.82
N LYS A 113 -10.84 -18.68 18.54
CA LYS A 113 -11.97 -18.60 19.50
C LYS A 113 -13.31 -18.56 18.79
N GLU A 114 -13.41 -17.83 17.67
CA GLU A 114 -14.64 -17.74 16.87
C GLU A 114 -14.92 -19.03 16.12
N GLU A 115 -13.89 -19.65 15.54
CA GLU A 115 -13.99 -20.91 14.80
C GLU A 115 -12.73 -21.76 15.00
N LYS A 116 -12.91 -22.92 15.62
CA LYS A 116 -11.80 -23.83 15.94
C LYS A 116 -11.07 -24.30 14.67
N GLY A 117 -9.76 -24.13 14.64
CA GLY A 117 -8.89 -24.47 13.51
C GLY A 117 -8.67 -23.31 12.51
N SER A 118 -9.40 -22.20 12.65
CA SER A 118 -9.29 -21.07 11.72
C SER A 118 -7.95 -20.33 11.83
N ALA A 119 -7.31 -20.30 13.00
CA ALA A 119 -6.00 -19.69 13.16
C ALA A 119 -4.96 -20.28 12.21
N LYS A 120 -4.94 -21.60 12.03
CA LYS A 120 -4.02 -22.28 11.10
C LYS A 120 -4.26 -21.86 9.65
N HIS A 121 -5.52 -21.77 9.23
CA HIS A 121 -5.88 -21.34 7.88
C HIS A 121 -5.53 -19.88 7.64
N LEU A 122 -5.83 -19.01 8.60
CA LEU A 122 -5.47 -17.60 8.54
C LEU A 122 -3.96 -17.41 8.46
N LYS A 123 -3.18 -18.13 9.26
CA LYS A 123 -1.71 -18.10 9.20
C LYS A 123 -1.19 -18.48 7.82
N SER A 124 -1.67 -19.57 7.26
CA SER A 124 -1.30 -20.02 5.91
C SER A 124 -1.65 -18.98 4.83
N PHE A 125 -2.81 -18.34 4.96
CA PHE A 125 -3.22 -17.27 4.05
C PHE A 125 -2.28 -16.05 4.14
N ILE A 126 -1.95 -15.60 5.35
CA ILE A 126 -1.05 -14.47 5.58
C ILE A 126 0.36 -14.77 5.09
N ASP A 127 0.89 -15.97 5.35
CA ASP A 127 2.21 -16.40 4.89
C ASP A 127 2.27 -16.41 3.34
N SER A 128 1.20 -16.89 2.68
CA SER A 128 1.08 -16.84 1.22
C SER A 128 1.01 -15.40 0.69
N ALA A 129 0.22 -14.53 1.34
CA ALA A 129 0.10 -13.13 0.98
C ALA A 129 1.44 -12.39 1.14
N LYS A 130 2.16 -12.62 2.25
CA LYS A 130 3.50 -12.08 2.48
C LYS A 130 4.47 -12.48 1.37
N SER A 131 4.51 -13.74 1.03
CA SER A 131 5.39 -14.23 -0.04
C SER A 131 5.04 -13.65 -1.42
N ASN A 132 3.75 -13.41 -1.70
CA ASN A 132 3.30 -12.73 -2.93
C ASN A 132 3.74 -11.26 -2.94
N TYR A 133 3.56 -10.56 -1.82
CA TYR A 133 3.98 -9.18 -1.67
C TYR A 133 5.48 -9.01 -1.90
N GLU A 134 6.31 -9.82 -1.22
CA GLU A 134 7.77 -9.77 -1.37
C GLU A 134 8.21 -10.00 -2.81
N THR A 135 7.56 -10.92 -3.53
CA THR A 135 7.85 -11.17 -4.94
C THR A 135 7.44 -9.98 -5.82
N ALA A 136 6.24 -9.43 -5.59
CA ALA A 136 5.75 -8.32 -6.36
C ALA A 136 6.63 -7.06 -6.17
N ILE A 137 6.97 -6.73 -4.94
CA ILE A 137 7.76 -5.53 -4.61
C ILE A 137 9.21 -5.62 -5.08
N LYS A 138 9.81 -6.83 -5.08
CA LYS A 138 11.21 -6.99 -5.51
C LYS A 138 11.40 -6.87 -7.03
N ASP A 139 10.43 -7.30 -7.80
CA ASP A 139 10.61 -7.46 -9.26
C ASP A 139 9.44 -6.86 -10.07
N LEU A 140 8.21 -7.33 -9.85
CA LEU A 140 7.11 -7.09 -10.78
C LEU A 140 6.64 -5.63 -10.83
N VAL A 141 6.66 -4.91 -9.70
CA VAL A 141 6.19 -3.53 -9.60
C VAL A 141 7.05 -2.55 -10.40
N TYR A 142 8.31 -2.89 -10.64
CA TYR A 142 9.24 -2.02 -11.39
C TYR A 142 9.30 -2.32 -12.89
N LYS A 143 8.59 -3.35 -13.34
CA LYS A 143 8.53 -3.65 -14.78
C LYS A 143 7.55 -2.70 -15.47
N PRO A 144 7.86 -2.25 -16.69
CA PRO A 144 7.04 -1.27 -17.38
C PRO A 144 5.65 -1.79 -17.77
N GLY A 145 5.41 -3.12 -17.72
CA GLY A 145 4.12 -3.71 -18.07
C GLY A 145 3.77 -3.65 -19.56
N VAL A 146 4.78 -3.59 -20.42
CA VAL A 146 4.61 -3.50 -21.86
C VAL A 146 4.30 -4.85 -22.50
N SER A 147 4.77 -5.93 -21.88
CA SER A 147 4.59 -7.29 -22.40
C SER A 147 4.21 -8.27 -21.29
N PRO A 148 3.27 -9.21 -21.54
CA PRO A 148 2.99 -10.32 -20.63
C PRO A 148 4.23 -11.18 -20.31
N LEU A 149 5.22 -11.19 -21.20
CA LEU A 149 6.48 -11.92 -21.00
C LEU A 149 7.29 -11.41 -19.81
N GLU A 150 7.10 -10.15 -19.41
CA GLU A 150 7.72 -9.56 -18.21
C GLU A 150 7.28 -10.25 -16.91
N LEU A 151 6.11 -10.90 -16.93
CA LEU A 151 5.59 -11.66 -15.79
C LEU A 151 6.16 -13.07 -15.72
N ILE A 152 6.88 -13.52 -16.76
CA ILE A 152 7.43 -14.88 -16.82
C ILE A 152 8.78 -14.90 -16.11
N ASN A 153 8.77 -15.46 -14.90
CA ASN A 153 9.98 -15.82 -14.14
C ASN A 153 9.68 -17.10 -13.34
N THR A 154 10.70 -17.70 -12.77
CA THR A 154 10.58 -18.97 -12.02
C THR A 154 9.55 -18.87 -10.88
N THR A 155 9.49 -17.72 -10.22
CA THR A 155 8.57 -17.48 -9.10
C THR A 155 7.12 -17.33 -9.56
N THR A 156 6.86 -16.61 -10.66
CA THR A 156 5.50 -16.46 -11.20
C THR A 156 4.98 -17.74 -11.83
N ILE A 157 5.86 -18.52 -12.50
CA ILE A 157 5.51 -19.84 -13.06
C ILE A 157 5.10 -20.81 -11.95
N SER A 158 5.83 -20.87 -10.84
CA SER A 158 5.48 -21.75 -9.71
C SER A 158 4.14 -21.40 -9.04
N ARG A 159 3.62 -20.19 -9.30
CA ARG A 159 2.36 -19.67 -8.75
C ARG A 159 1.26 -19.49 -9.80
N VAL A 160 1.43 -20.04 -10.99
CA VAL A 160 0.47 -19.90 -12.09
C VAL A 160 -0.96 -20.31 -11.69
N SER A 161 -1.11 -21.27 -10.77
CA SER A 161 -2.43 -21.70 -10.26
C SER A 161 -3.19 -20.58 -9.53
N GLN A 162 -2.50 -19.59 -9.00
CA GLN A 162 -3.13 -18.44 -8.33
C GLN A 162 -3.81 -17.50 -9.32
N PHE A 163 -3.31 -17.38 -10.55
CA PHE A 163 -3.94 -16.59 -11.61
C PHE A 163 -5.31 -17.14 -12.04
N PHE A 164 -5.53 -18.42 -11.83
CA PHE A 164 -6.82 -19.11 -12.09
C PHE A 164 -7.68 -19.27 -10.84
N SER A 165 -7.34 -18.55 -9.76
CA SER A 165 -8.06 -18.62 -8.50
C SER A 165 -8.73 -17.27 -8.19
N THR A 166 -9.96 -17.34 -7.67
CA THR A 166 -10.65 -16.14 -7.16
C THR A 166 -10.37 -15.96 -5.66
N ILE A 167 -10.50 -14.72 -5.16
CA ILE A 167 -10.40 -14.42 -3.71
C ILE A 167 -11.35 -15.32 -2.92
N ARG A 168 -12.60 -15.50 -3.39
CA ARG A 168 -13.58 -16.39 -2.76
C ARG A 168 -13.08 -17.84 -2.62
N LYS A 169 -12.35 -18.35 -3.63
CA LYS A 169 -11.80 -19.73 -3.57
C LYS A 169 -10.62 -19.81 -2.61
N GLN A 170 -9.87 -18.75 -2.45
CA GLN A 170 -8.74 -18.68 -1.50
C GLN A 170 -9.21 -18.61 -0.04
N VAL A 171 -10.26 -17.85 0.23
CA VAL A 171 -10.80 -17.64 1.59
C VAL A 171 -11.63 -18.86 2.07
N ARG A 172 -12.20 -19.69 1.15
CA ARG A 172 -13.00 -20.86 1.47
C ARG A 172 -12.19 -22.16 1.65
N LYS A 173 -10.86 -22.10 1.54
CA LYS A 173 -9.96 -23.23 1.84
C LYS A 173 -9.66 -23.28 3.33
#